data_6dacefa3b7441f85a3646bf6de0c3c77
#
_entry.id   6dacefa3b7441f85a3646bf6de0c3c77
#
_cell.length_a   1.000
_cell.length_b   1.000
_cell.length_c   1.000
_cell.angle_alpha   90.00
_cell.angle_beta   90.00
_cell.angle_gamma   90.00
#
_symmetry.space_group_name_H-M   'P 1'
#
loop_
_entity.id
_entity.type
_entity.pdbx_description
1 polymer ?
#
loop_
_entity_poly.entity_id
_entity_poly.type
_entity_poly.pdbx_seq_one_letter_code
_entity_poly.pdbx_strand_id
1 'polypeptide(L)'
;WNNSVSGYSSGIILLQSDDRLSISNYVASGASGGSTLITERKFRDPSAWYHVVIAWDTTDGTAADRYKIYVNGTRETVFNGTPAYPTSNQDLFFQAGGTSNPYHIGFESVGSDQKYFDGYLAETVLVDGSALAASSFGEFDEDSPTIWKPKDVSGLTFGDEGFYLDYEDSGDLGDDESGNGNDFAETNLAATDQATDTCTNNFATLNPLYNAYVDPTFSEGNLKITQSSAWAGAKATMGVSTGKWYWEVKISGTLADHHHGVQQENVDETAQNPQNTTGTTVFFNSDGGEMKSDSTATTANYGTLDDGDILGIALDMDAGSYGQITIFDNGSAIVSDFNLVSSSTTVMPFASIGNSTAEYNFGNPTFSISSSNSDANGYGSFEHSVPSGYYSLCTKNLAEYG
;
A
#
# COMPACT_ATOMS: atom_id res chain seq x y z
N TRP A 1 -5.12 -10.41 12.90
CA TRP A 1 -6.07 -10.85 13.94
C TRP A 1 -5.44 -12.01 14.68
N ASN A 2 -5.21 -11.84 15.94
CA ASN A 2 -4.73 -12.91 16.76
C ASN A 2 -5.36 -12.82 18.17
N ASN A 3 -5.87 -13.94 18.62
CA ASN A 3 -6.19 -14.19 20.00
C ASN A 3 -5.35 -15.38 20.45
N SER A 4 -4.14 -15.15 20.98
CA SER A 4 -3.27 -16.23 21.40
C SER A 4 -2.96 -16.16 22.89
N VAL A 5 -3.24 -17.26 23.58
CA VAL A 5 -2.75 -17.52 24.92
C VAL A 5 -1.53 -18.40 24.82
N SER A 6 -0.42 -17.99 25.41
CA SER A 6 0.84 -18.75 25.44
C SER A 6 0.60 -20.23 25.80
N GLY A 7 0.87 -21.11 24.85
CA GLY A 7 0.74 -22.55 25.01
C GLY A 7 -0.65 -23.14 24.78
N TYR A 8 -1.62 -22.35 24.26
CA TYR A 8 -3.02 -22.72 24.15
C TYR A 8 -3.63 -22.45 22.78
N SER A 9 -4.92 -22.24 22.72
CA SER A 9 -5.71 -22.15 21.51
C SER A 9 -5.81 -20.71 21.01
N SER A 10 -5.83 -20.49 19.70
CA SER A 10 -5.91 -19.16 19.09
C SER A 10 -6.67 -19.16 17.77
N GLY A 11 -7.37 -18.07 17.50
CA GLY A 11 -7.89 -17.77 16.16
C GLY A 11 -6.94 -16.77 15.48
N ILE A 12 -6.50 -17.06 14.25
CA ILE A 12 -5.53 -16.26 13.52
C ILE A 12 -5.99 -16.09 12.08
N ILE A 13 -5.99 -14.85 11.60
CA ILE A 13 -6.06 -14.49 10.18
C ILE A 13 -4.72 -13.87 9.82
N LEU A 14 -4.01 -14.48 8.89
CA LEU A 14 -2.62 -14.12 8.62
C LEU A 14 -2.35 -14.10 7.10
N LEU A 15 -1.70 -13.05 6.62
CA LEU A 15 -1.02 -13.07 5.35
C LEU A 15 0.36 -13.71 5.55
N GLN A 16 0.58 -14.87 4.91
CA GLN A 16 1.81 -15.65 5.08
C GLN A 16 2.97 -15.08 4.27
N SER A 17 4.19 -15.45 4.62
CA SER A 17 5.41 -15.01 3.91
C SER A 17 5.50 -15.50 2.45
N ASP A 18 4.63 -16.41 2.03
CA ASP A 18 4.51 -16.87 0.65
C ASP A 18 3.33 -16.22 -0.09
N ASP A 19 2.81 -15.10 0.45
CA ASP A 19 1.75 -14.24 -0.08
C ASP A 19 0.34 -14.87 -0.05
N ARG A 20 0.10 -15.92 0.74
CA ARG A 20 -1.20 -16.55 0.89
C ARG A 20 -1.92 -16.08 2.14
N LEU A 21 -3.24 -15.96 2.06
CA LEU A 21 -4.08 -15.73 3.23
C LEU A 21 -4.38 -17.06 3.92
N SER A 22 -4.13 -17.13 5.21
CA SER A 22 -4.51 -18.24 6.05
C SER A 22 -5.49 -17.85 7.14
N ILE A 23 -6.43 -18.73 7.41
CA ILE A 23 -7.32 -18.66 8.57
C ILE A 23 -7.10 -19.92 9.36
N SER A 24 -6.77 -19.76 10.62
CA SER A 24 -6.54 -20.90 11.50
C SER A 24 -7.28 -20.72 12.82
N ASN A 25 -7.93 -21.76 13.26
CA ASN A 25 -8.37 -21.93 14.63
C ASN A 25 -7.45 -23.01 15.24
N TYR A 26 -6.40 -22.55 15.89
CA TYR A 26 -5.37 -23.44 16.46
C TYR A 26 -5.81 -23.92 17.82
N VAL A 27 -5.66 -25.21 18.06
CA VAL A 27 -5.95 -25.85 19.33
C VAL A 27 -4.66 -26.42 19.88
N ALA A 28 -4.39 -26.20 21.17
CA ALA A 28 -3.18 -26.68 21.81
C ALA A 28 -2.98 -28.18 21.64
N SER A 29 -1.72 -28.62 21.67
CA SER A 29 -1.33 -30.01 21.49
C SER A 29 -2.12 -30.97 22.41
N GLY A 30 -2.80 -31.92 21.82
CA GLY A 30 -3.61 -32.94 22.52
C GLY A 30 -5.12 -32.64 22.57
N ALA A 31 -5.56 -31.44 22.21
CA ALA A 31 -6.98 -31.14 22.04
C ALA A 31 -7.41 -31.38 20.58
N SER A 32 -8.66 -31.77 20.36
CA SER A 32 -9.24 -31.95 19.02
C SER A 32 -9.88 -30.64 18.53
N GLY A 33 -9.91 -30.39 17.22
CA GLY A 33 -10.69 -29.31 16.65
C GLY A 33 -9.90 -28.18 16.01
N GLY A 34 -8.61 -28.33 15.79
CA GLY A 34 -7.85 -27.38 14.96
C GLY A 34 -8.40 -27.36 13.52
N SER A 35 -8.56 -26.18 12.96
CA SER A 35 -8.97 -25.99 11.56
C SER A 35 -8.08 -24.98 10.89
N THR A 36 -7.81 -25.19 9.60
CA THR A 36 -6.97 -24.27 8.83
C THR A 36 -7.38 -24.29 7.36
N LEU A 37 -7.58 -23.11 6.81
CA LEU A 37 -7.70 -22.87 5.37
C LEU A 37 -6.55 -21.95 4.93
N ILE A 38 -5.88 -22.32 3.85
CA ILE A 38 -4.83 -21.49 3.21
C ILE A 38 -5.25 -21.31 1.76
N THR A 39 -5.36 -20.07 1.29
CA THR A 39 -5.76 -19.80 -0.10
C THR A 39 -4.71 -20.35 -1.07
N GLU A 40 -5.14 -20.82 -2.25
CA GLU A 40 -4.20 -21.02 -3.36
C GLU A 40 -3.85 -19.70 -4.03
N ARG A 41 -4.76 -18.71 -3.97
CA ARG A 41 -4.52 -17.33 -4.38
C ARG A 41 -3.35 -16.73 -3.60
N LYS A 42 -2.52 -15.98 -4.32
CA LYS A 42 -1.42 -15.17 -3.76
C LYS A 42 -1.72 -13.69 -3.93
N PHE A 43 -1.45 -12.93 -2.90
CA PHE A 43 -1.69 -11.48 -2.82
C PHE A 43 -0.36 -10.76 -3.06
N ARG A 44 0.00 -10.55 -4.33
CA ARG A 44 1.34 -10.06 -4.74
C ARG A 44 1.35 -8.68 -5.34
N ASP A 45 0.20 -8.11 -5.60
CA ASP A 45 0.12 -6.75 -6.12
C ASP A 45 0.10 -5.76 -4.96
N PRO A 46 1.20 -5.03 -4.70
CA PRO A 46 1.28 -4.09 -3.59
C PRO A 46 0.46 -2.81 -3.85
N SER A 47 -0.02 -2.60 -5.08
CA SER A 47 -0.88 -1.47 -5.44
C SER A 47 -2.36 -1.80 -5.38
N ALA A 48 -2.72 -3.08 -5.22
CA ALA A 48 -4.10 -3.51 -5.23
C ALA A 48 -4.70 -3.58 -3.82
N TRP A 49 -5.90 -3.04 -3.67
CA TRP A 49 -6.75 -3.31 -2.53
C TRP A 49 -7.48 -4.65 -2.70
N TYR A 50 -7.53 -5.41 -1.63
CA TYR A 50 -8.25 -6.67 -1.57
C TYR A 50 -9.32 -6.58 -0.50
N HIS A 51 -10.58 -6.72 -0.90
CA HIS A 51 -11.69 -6.83 0.03
C HIS A 51 -11.85 -8.29 0.47
N VAL A 52 -11.60 -8.58 1.74
CA VAL A 52 -11.65 -9.92 2.29
C VAL A 52 -12.82 -10.05 3.24
N VAL A 53 -13.70 -11.01 2.99
CA VAL A 53 -14.78 -11.39 3.91
C VAL A 53 -14.60 -12.84 4.34
N ILE A 54 -14.64 -13.05 5.64
CA ILE A 54 -14.55 -14.35 6.26
C ILE A 54 -15.84 -14.60 7.02
N ALA A 55 -16.60 -15.59 6.57
CA ALA A 55 -17.80 -16.02 7.26
C ALA A 55 -17.57 -17.39 7.88
N TRP A 56 -17.92 -17.53 9.16
CA TRP A 56 -17.89 -18.82 9.84
C TRP A 56 -19.20 -19.11 10.55
N ASP A 57 -19.72 -20.29 10.29
CA ASP A 57 -20.90 -20.84 10.91
C ASP A 57 -20.65 -22.32 11.21
N THR A 58 -20.23 -22.63 12.43
CA THR A 58 -19.94 -24.01 12.82
C THR A 58 -21.18 -24.88 12.96
N THR A 59 -22.39 -24.30 12.91
CA THR A 59 -23.66 -25.03 12.93
C THR A 59 -24.03 -25.60 11.57
N ASP A 60 -23.38 -25.13 10.47
CA ASP A 60 -23.66 -25.61 9.12
C ASP A 60 -23.41 -27.11 9.01
N GLY A 61 -24.34 -27.83 8.37
CA GLY A 61 -24.28 -29.26 8.17
C GLY A 61 -23.13 -29.70 7.25
N THR A 62 -22.72 -28.82 6.32
CA THR A 62 -21.65 -29.07 5.35
C THR A 62 -20.32 -28.52 5.90
N ALA A 63 -19.34 -29.37 6.10
CA ALA A 63 -18.05 -28.96 6.67
C ALA A 63 -17.41 -27.80 5.89
N ALA A 64 -17.44 -27.83 4.56
CA ALA A 64 -16.87 -26.79 3.70
C ALA A 64 -17.63 -25.44 3.78
N ASP A 65 -18.82 -25.41 4.34
CA ASP A 65 -19.61 -24.19 4.51
C ASP A 65 -19.48 -23.59 5.92
N ARG A 66 -18.78 -24.26 6.84
CA ARG A 66 -18.49 -23.73 8.17
C ARG A 66 -17.44 -22.64 8.18
N TYR A 67 -16.53 -22.65 7.20
CA TYR A 67 -15.58 -21.57 6.93
C TYR A 67 -15.64 -21.19 5.46
N LYS A 68 -15.89 -19.93 5.18
CA LYS A 68 -15.93 -19.37 3.83
C LYS A 68 -15.03 -18.14 3.76
N ILE A 69 -14.14 -18.12 2.78
CA ILE A 69 -13.31 -16.96 2.46
C ILE A 69 -13.80 -16.38 1.14
N TYR A 70 -14.02 -15.09 1.11
CA TYR A 70 -14.33 -14.35 -0.11
C TYR A 70 -13.27 -13.31 -0.34
N VAL A 71 -12.82 -13.17 -1.57
CA VAL A 71 -11.91 -12.11 -2.01
C VAL A 71 -12.59 -11.36 -3.15
N ASN A 72 -12.77 -10.06 -2.98
CA ASN A 72 -13.48 -9.20 -3.92
C ASN A 72 -14.82 -9.82 -4.34
N GLY A 73 -15.63 -10.21 -3.34
CA GLY A 73 -16.95 -10.80 -3.51
C GLY A 73 -16.98 -12.24 -4.00
N THR A 74 -15.86 -12.81 -4.44
CA THR A 74 -15.77 -14.16 -4.98
C THR A 74 -15.31 -15.15 -3.92
N ARG A 75 -16.07 -16.23 -3.72
CA ARG A 75 -15.71 -17.29 -2.77
C ARG A 75 -14.48 -18.07 -3.24
N GLU A 76 -13.50 -18.20 -2.36
CA GLU A 76 -12.36 -19.11 -2.57
C GLU A 76 -12.81 -20.56 -2.38
N THR A 77 -12.53 -21.40 -3.36
CA THR A 77 -12.90 -22.83 -3.35
C THR A 77 -11.70 -23.76 -3.54
N VAL A 78 -10.55 -23.18 -3.88
CA VAL A 78 -9.28 -23.91 -4.07
C VAL A 78 -8.32 -23.47 -2.97
N PHE A 79 -7.77 -24.44 -2.26
CA PHE A 79 -6.90 -24.20 -1.12
C PHE A 79 -5.56 -24.89 -1.30
N ASN A 80 -4.52 -24.29 -0.75
CA ASN A 80 -3.19 -24.88 -0.70
C ASN A 80 -3.15 -25.97 0.37
N GLY A 81 -2.83 -27.17 -0.05
CA GLY A 81 -2.89 -28.36 0.80
C GLY A 81 -4.32 -28.88 1.05
N THR A 82 -4.48 -29.68 2.08
CA THR A 82 -5.79 -30.23 2.45
C THR A 82 -6.49 -29.29 3.41
N PRO A 83 -7.67 -28.74 3.04
CA PRO A 83 -8.42 -27.85 3.94
C PRO A 83 -8.90 -28.62 5.18
N ALA A 84 -8.70 -28.04 6.34
CA ALA A 84 -9.21 -28.55 7.61
C ALA A 84 -10.31 -27.60 8.11
N TYR A 85 -11.54 -28.07 8.10
CA TYR A 85 -12.71 -27.31 8.55
C TYR A 85 -13.04 -27.60 10.02
N PRO A 86 -13.64 -26.64 10.75
CA PRO A 86 -14.08 -26.89 12.13
C PRO A 86 -15.12 -28.02 12.19
N THR A 87 -15.18 -28.71 13.33
CA THR A 87 -16.25 -29.68 13.58
C THR A 87 -17.59 -28.96 13.79
N SER A 88 -18.70 -29.69 13.63
CA SER A 88 -20.02 -29.11 13.84
C SER A 88 -20.20 -28.65 15.28
N ASN A 89 -20.78 -27.45 15.45
CA ASN A 89 -21.00 -26.77 16.74
C ASN A 89 -19.71 -26.58 17.57
N GLN A 90 -18.58 -26.41 16.88
CA GLN A 90 -17.31 -26.11 17.52
C GLN A 90 -17.25 -24.64 17.90
N ASP A 91 -16.90 -24.34 19.17
CA ASP A 91 -16.54 -22.98 19.57
C ASP A 91 -15.21 -22.58 18.91
N LEU A 92 -15.17 -21.35 18.38
CA LEU A 92 -13.98 -20.81 17.75
C LEU A 92 -13.29 -19.81 18.69
N PHE A 93 -11.98 -19.71 18.60
CA PHE A 93 -11.18 -18.84 19.47
C PHE A 93 -11.18 -17.36 19.02
N PHE A 94 -12.00 -16.99 18.07
CA PHE A 94 -12.31 -15.60 17.75
C PHE A 94 -13.35 -14.99 18.73
N GLN A 95 -13.90 -15.79 19.64
CA GLN A 95 -14.96 -15.38 20.58
C GLN A 95 -14.46 -14.85 21.93
N ALA A 96 -13.19 -14.99 22.24
CA ALA A 96 -12.73 -14.69 23.60
C ALA A 96 -12.02 -13.33 23.64
N GLY A 97 -12.79 -12.28 23.56
CA GLY A 97 -12.39 -10.97 24.06
C GLY A 97 -12.28 -10.99 25.59
N GLY A 98 -11.32 -10.30 26.14
CA GLY A 98 -11.14 -10.14 27.58
C GLY A 98 -9.74 -9.64 27.91
N THR A 99 -9.55 -9.08 29.09
CA THR A 99 -8.28 -8.51 29.52
C THR A 99 -7.08 -9.49 29.49
N SER A 100 -7.38 -10.79 29.41
CA SER A 100 -6.33 -11.84 29.36
C SER A 100 -6.00 -12.30 27.94
N ASN A 101 -6.85 -12.01 26.95
CA ASN A 101 -6.70 -12.42 25.56
C ASN A 101 -7.28 -11.37 24.63
N PRO A 102 -6.63 -10.21 24.48
CA PRO A 102 -7.12 -9.15 23.63
C PRO A 102 -7.04 -9.56 22.15
N TYR A 103 -7.95 -9.01 21.34
CA TYR A 103 -7.77 -9.02 19.90
C TYR A 103 -6.63 -8.07 19.52
N HIS A 104 -5.92 -8.46 18.48
CA HIS A 104 -4.90 -7.61 17.86
C HIS A 104 -5.19 -7.49 16.36
N ILE A 105 -5.12 -6.27 15.85
CA ILE A 105 -5.16 -5.95 14.43
C ILE A 105 -3.77 -5.45 14.02
N GLY A 106 -3.24 -5.93 12.89
CA GLY A 106 -1.90 -5.57 12.43
C GLY A 106 -0.73 -6.26 13.14
N PHE A 107 -1.01 -7.10 14.15
CA PHE A 107 0.04 -7.72 14.97
C PHE A 107 -0.27 -9.17 15.32
N GLU A 108 0.74 -10.03 15.25
CA GLU A 108 0.72 -11.39 15.80
C GLU A 108 1.86 -11.60 16.78
N SER A 109 1.54 -12.13 17.97
CA SER A 109 2.53 -12.56 18.95
C SER A 109 2.41 -14.05 19.22
N VAL A 110 3.39 -14.83 18.78
CA VAL A 110 3.48 -16.26 19.05
C VAL A 110 4.79 -16.56 19.78
N GLY A 111 4.71 -16.75 21.09
CA GLY A 111 5.90 -16.95 21.91
C GLY A 111 6.81 -15.73 21.91
N SER A 112 8.05 -15.89 21.44
CA SER A 112 9.02 -14.80 21.27
C SER A 112 8.97 -14.12 19.90
N ASP A 113 8.22 -14.69 18.94
CA ASP A 113 8.15 -14.18 17.59
C ASP A 113 7.02 -13.14 17.50
N GLN A 114 7.38 -11.95 17.07
CA GLN A 114 6.46 -10.86 16.80
C GLN A 114 6.39 -10.63 15.30
N LYS A 115 5.18 -10.59 14.75
CA LYS A 115 4.95 -10.33 13.33
C LYS A 115 4.01 -9.16 13.19
N TYR A 116 4.41 -8.20 12.40
CA TYR A 116 3.63 -7.01 12.11
C TYR A 116 3.10 -7.09 10.68
N PHE A 117 1.92 -6.55 10.47
CA PHE A 117 1.38 -6.33 9.13
C PHE A 117 2.07 -5.11 8.53
N ASP A 118 2.55 -5.25 7.31
CA ASP A 118 3.13 -4.16 6.52
C ASP A 118 2.21 -3.90 5.33
N GLY A 119 1.46 -2.81 5.38
CA GLY A 119 0.46 -2.46 4.38
C GLY A 119 -0.63 -1.53 4.95
N TYR A 120 -1.64 -1.28 4.13
CA TYR A 120 -2.77 -0.44 4.49
C TYR A 120 -3.99 -1.27 4.89
N LEU A 121 -4.75 -0.79 5.86
CA LEU A 121 -6.05 -1.32 6.25
C LEU A 121 -7.09 -0.22 6.07
N ALA A 122 -8.23 -0.58 5.52
CA ALA A 122 -9.41 0.27 5.45
C ALA A 122 -10.60 -0.57 5.91
N GLU A 123 -11.41 -0.01 6.78
CA GLU A 123 -12.65 -0.62 7.28
C GLU A 123 -12.47 -2.04 7.81
N THR A 124 -12.26 -2.19 9.10
CA THR A 124 -12.21 -3.51 9.74
C THR A 124 -13.50 -3.76 10.52
N VAL A 125 -14.23 -4.80 10.11
CA VAL A 125 -15.58 -5.09 10.65
C VAL A 125 -15.61 -6.50 11.24
N LEU A 126 -16.18 -6.61 12.44
CA LEU A 126 -16.63 -7.88 13.02
C LEU A 126 -18.14 -7.83 13.24
N VAL A 127 -18.85 -8.83 12.75
CA VAL A 127 -20.27 -9.05 13.08
C VAL A 127 -20.37 -10.30 13.93
N ASP A 128 -20.85 -10.14 15.16
CA ASP A 128 -21.11 -11.22 16.09
C ASP A 128 -22.52 -11.79 15.93
N GLY A 129 -22.67 -13.08 16.11
CA GLY A 129 -23.96 -13.79 16.09
C GLY A 129 -24.57 -14.05 14.72
N SER A 130 -23.94 -13.59 13.62
CA SER A 130 -24.46 -13.75 12.26
C SER A 130 -23.35 -13.95 11.23
N ALA A 131 -23.42 -15.02 10.47
CA ALA A 131 -22.51 -15.28 9.34
C ALA A 131 -23.06 -14.61 8.06
N LEU A 132 -22.84 -13.32 7.90
CA LEU A 132 -23.33 -12.56 6.76
C LEU A 132 -22.62 -12.93 5.46
N ALA A 133 -23.30 -12.74 4.33
CA ALA A 133 -22.73 -12.95 3.01
C ALA A 133 -21.79 -11.79 2.63
N ALA A 134 -20.83 -12.05 1.72
CA ALA A 134 -19.93 -11.01 1.23
C ALA A 134 -20.66 -9.78 0.66
N SER A 135 -21.86 -9.99 0.06
CA SER A 135 -22.72 -8.91 -0.46
C SER A 135 -23.29 -7.97 0.60
N SER A 136 -23.15 -8.28 1.89
CA SER A 136 -23.49 -7.36 2.98
C SER A 136 -22.41 -6.28 3.17
N PHE A 137 -21.19 -6.53 2.71
CA PHE A 137 -20.03 -5.68 2.91
C PHE A 137 -19.52 -5.04 1.62
N GLY A 138 -20.01 -5.47 0.46
CA GLY A 138 -19.61 -4.96 -0.83
C GLY A 138 -20.55 -5.38 -1.94
N GLU A 139 -20.32 -4.85 -3.14
CA GLU A 139 -21.09 -5.17 -4.34
C GLU A 139 -20.25 -5.04 -5.60
N PHE A 140 -20.68 -5.65 -6.67
CA PHE A 140 -20.10 -5.37 -7.98
C PHE A 140 -20.60 -4.03 -8.51
N ASP A 141 -19.70 -3.28 -9.12
CA ASP A 141 -20.04 -2.00 -9.74
C ASP A 141 -21.07 -2.19 -10.85
N GLU A 142 -22.09 -1.32 -10.94
CA GLU A 142 -23.20 -1.46 -11.90
C GLU A 142 -22.72 -1.24 -13.34
N ASP A 143 -21.78 -0.32 -13.53
CA ASP A 143 -21.24 0.04 -14.86
C ASP A 143 -20.09 -0.88 -15.27
N SER A 144 -19.39 -1.45 -14.30
CA SER A 144 -18.25 -2.35 -14.49
C SER A 144 -18.37 -3.60 -13.60
N PRO A 145 -19.21 -4.57 -13.96
CA PRO A 145 -19.60 -5.69 -13.09
C PRO A 145 -18.45 -6.70 -12.80
N THR A 146 -17.25 -6.41 -13.22
CA THR A 146 -16.03 -7.12 -12.83
C THR A 146 -15.29 -6.45 -11.68
N ILE A 147 -15.67 -5.20 -11.33
CA ILE A 147 -15.07 -4.45 -10.25
C ILE A 147 -15.93 -4.62 -8.99
N TRP A 148 -15.31 -5.10 -7.94
CA TRP A 148 -15.92 -5.18 -6.62
C TRP A 148 -15.58 -3.94 -5.82
N LYS A 149 -16.59 -3.31 -5.20
CA LYS A 149 -16.43 -2.13 -4.33
C LYS A 149 -17.04 -2.38 -2.95
N PRO A 150 -16.49 -1.81 -1.88
CA PRO A 150 -17.08 -1.87 -0.54
C PRO A 150 -18.41 -1.12 -0.51
N LYS A 151 -19.25 -1.48 0.44
CA LYS A 151 -20.52 -0.81 0.77
C LYS A 151 -20.39 -0.14 2.13
N ASP A 152 -21.18 0.90 2.33
CA ASP A 152 -21.46 1.44 3.66
C ASP A 152 -22.03 0.33 4.56
N VAL A 153 -21.38 0.07 5.67
CA VAL A 153 -21.73 -0.96 6.64
C VAL A 153 -22.31 -0.40 7.94
N SER A 154 -22.38 0.92 8.08
CA SER A 154 -22.88 1.60 9.29
C SER A 154 -24.30 1.17 9.70
N GLY A 155 -25.09 0.66 8.75
CA GLY A 155 -26.44 0.16 8.99
C GLY A 155 -26.52 -1.32 9.40
N LEU A 156 -25.41 -2.03 9.57
CA LEU A 156 -25.42 -3.43 10.00
C LEU A 156 -25.75 -3.56 11.50
N THR A 157 -26.22 -4.73 11.88
CA THR A 157 -26.31 -5.12 13.30
C THR A 157 -25.05 -5.90 13.64
N PHE A 158 -24.18 -5.30 14.45
CA PHE A 158 -22.86 -5.86 14.73
C PHE A 158 -22.85 -6.95 15.81
N GLY A 159 -23.93 -7.05 16.63
CA GLY A 159 -23.97 -7.94 17.80
C GLY A 159 -23.21 -7.33 18.98
N ASP A 160 -23.24 -7.98 20.14
CA ASP A 160 -22.69 -7.40 21.37
C ASP A 160 -21.14 -7.31 21.36
N GLU A 161 -20.47 -8.26 20.74
CA GLU A 161 -19.01 -8.35 20.64
C GLU A 161 -18.47 -7.85 19.26
N GLY A 162 -19.35 -7.39 18.39
CA GLY A 162 -19.01 -6.84 17.08
C GLY A 162 -18.43 -5.43 17.16
N PHE A 163 -17.70 -5.03 16.14
CA PHE A 163 -17.13 -3.69 16.01
C PHE A 163 -17.00 -3.26 14.54
N TYR A 164 -16.85 -1.95 14.34
CA TYR A 164 -16.56 -1.32 13.06
C TYR A 164 -15.50 -0.25 13.22
N LEU A 165 -14.31 -0.49 12.75
CA LEU A 165 -13.21 0.48 12.72
C LEU A 165 -13.12 1.04 11.31
N ASP A 166 -13.42 2.30 11.12
CA ASP A 166 -13.33 3.00 9.83
C ASP A 166 -11.99 3.72 9.64
N TYR A 167 -11.25 3.96 10.74
CA TYR A 167 -9.96 4.65 10.79
C TYR A 167 -10.03 6.13 10.35
N GLU A 168 -11.20 6.77 10.42
CA GLU A 168 -11.38 8.17 9.99
C GLU A 168 -10.92 9.20 11.03
N ASP A 169 -11.07 8.91 12.33
CA ASP A 169 -10.61 9.83 13.38
C ASP A 169 -9.08 9.69 13.58
N SER A 170 -8.33 10.70 13.12
CA SER A 170 -6.88 10.75 13.29
C SER A 170 -6.42 10.88 14.76
N GLY A 171 -7.32 11.21 15.67
CA GLY A 171 -7.06 11.30 17.10
C GLY A 171 -7.29 9.99 17.84
N ASP A 172 -8.04 9.06 17.25
CA ASP A 172 -8.39 7.74 17.79
C ASP A 172 -8.67 6.75 16.66
N LEU A 173 -7.59 6.20 16.07
CA LEU A 173 -7.70 5.24 14.95
C LEU A 173 -8.33 3.90 15.37
N GLY A 174 -8.50 3.68 16.68
CA GLY A 174 -9.09 2.48 17.24
C GLY A 174 -10.57 2.62 17.63
N ASP A 175 -11.20 3.77 17.36
CA ASP A 175 -12.61 4.05 17.73
C ASP A 175 -13.57 3.08 17.03
N ASP A 176 -14.56 2.57 17.80
CA ASP A 176 -15.58 1.63 17.33
C ASP A 176 -16.86 2.34 16.93
N GLU A 177 -17.05 2.56 15.65
CA GLU A 177 -18.22 3.20 15.06
C GLU A 177 -19.48 2.29 15.00
N SER A 178 -19.40 1.05 15.51
CA SER A 178 -20.58 0.16 15.59
C SER A 178 -21.62 0.60 16.61
N GLY A 179 -21.24 1.46 17.55
CA GLY A 179 -22.02 1.89 18.69
C GLY A 179 -21.97 0.94 19.89
N ASN A 180 -21.17 -0.12 19.85
CA ASN A 180 -20.99 -1.04 20.97
C ASN A 180 -19.93 -0.54 21.98
N GLY A 181 -18.99 0.33 21.53
CA GLY A 181 -17.87 0.82 22.32
C GLY A 181 -16.80 -0.25 22.54
N ASN A 182 -16.58 -1.10 21.58
CA ASN A 182 -15.51 -2.12 21.55
C ASN A 182 -14.23 -1.54 20.96
N ASP A 183 -13.78 -0.39 21.50
CA ASP A 183 -12.62 0.35 21.02
C ASP A 183 -11.32 -0.44 21.15
N PHE A 184 -10.39 -0.17 20.23
CA PHE A 184 -9.05 -0.73 20.22
C PHE A 184 -8.04 0.31 20.66
N ALA A 185 -7.21 -0.03 21.65
CA ALA A 185 -6.11 0.83 22.05
C ALA A 185 -4.95 0.73 21.04
N GLU A 186 -4.52 1.86 20.51
CA GLU A 186 -3.42 1.94 19.56
C GLU A 186 -2.08 1.67 20.24
N THR A 187 -1.22 1.00 19.53
CA THR A 187 0.17 0.81 19.93
C THR A 187 1.09 1.19 18.78
N ASN A 188 1.84 2.25 18.95
CA ASN A 188 2.73 2.84 17.94
C ASN A 188 2.01 3.34 16.67
N LEU A 189 0.71 3.61 16.73
CA LEU A 189 -0.04 4.33 15.71
C LEU A 189 -0.25 5.78 16.15
N ALA A 190 -0.26 6.69 15.20
CA ALA A 190 -0.47 8.12 15.39
C ALA A 190 -1.20 8.70 14.18
N ALA A 191 -1.66 9.93 14.25
CA ALA A 191 -2.32 10.63 13.14
C ALA A 191 -1.52 10.63 11.82
N THR A 192 -0.20 10.54 11.89
CA THR A 192 0.69 10.45 10.72
C THR A 192 0.63 9.10 10.00
N ASP A 193 0.06 8.06 10.64
CA ASP A 193 -0.12 6.75 10.03
C ASP A 193 -1.45 6.63 9.28
N GLN A 194 -2.33 7.65 9.41
CA GLN A 194 -3.53 7.74 8.61
C GLN A 194 -3.17 8.12 7.17
N ALA A 195 -3.61 7.34 6.21
CA ALA A 195 -3.32 7.53 4.81
C ALA A 195 -4.51 8.15 4.07
N THR A 196 -4.21 8.96 3.04
CA THR A 196 -5.23 9.45 2.09
C THR A 196 -5.64 8.38 1.08
N ASP A 197 -4.90 7.28 1.05
CA ASP A 197 -5.17 6.13 0.18
C ASP A 197 -6.44 5.39 0.61
N THR A 198 -7.29 5.05 -0.33
CA THR A 198 -8.55 4.36 -0.07
C THR A 198 -8.76 3.24 -1.08
N CYS A 199 -9.62 2.28 -0.74
CA CYS A 199 -9.98 1.19 -1.64
C CYS A 199 -10.68 1.66 -2.95
N THR A 200 -11.15 2.91 -3.00
CA THR A 200 -11.79 3.51 -4.18
C THR A 200 -10.90 4.52 -4.91
N ASN A 201 -9.80 4.95 -4.30
CA ASN A 201 -8.80 5.79 -4.92
C ASN A 201 -7.41 5.45 -4.37
N ASN A 202 -6.68 4.65 -5.10
CA ASN A 202 -5.39 4.11 -4.72
C ASN A 202 -4.27 4.96 -5.34
N PHE A 203 -3.36 5.47 -4.51
CA PHE A 203 -2.20 6.23 -4.95
C PHE A 203 -1.04 5.29 -5.32
N ALA A 204 -0.13 5.76 -6.15
CA ALA A 204 1.09 5.03 -6.45
C ALA A 204 1.94 4.85 -5.18
N THR A 205 2.65 3.74 -5.11
CA THR A 205 3.73 3.49 -4.15
C THR A 205 4.98 3.05 -4.91
N LEU A 206 6.10 2.90 -4.25
CA LEU A 206 7.26 2.26 -4.85
C LEU A 206 7.05 0.74 -4.84
N ASN A 207 7.54 0.05 -5.86
CA ASN A 207 7.32 -1.37 -6.05
C ASN A 207 8.44 -2.21 -5.42
N PRO A 208 8.22 -2.87 -4.28
CA PRO A 208 9.25 -3.71 -3.65
C PRO A 208 9.53 -5.01 -4.40
N LEU A 209 8.71 -5.34 -5.40
CA LEU A 209 8.91 -6.49 -6.29
C LEU A 209 9.70 -6.13 -7.56
N TYR A 210 10.06 -4.86 -7.71
CA TYR A 210 10.93 -4.44 -8.81
C TYR A 210 12.34 -5.02 -8.60
N ASN A 211 12.82 -5.73 -9.59
CA ASN A 211 14.12 -6.39 -9.52
C ASN A 211 15.23 -5.43 -9.93
N ALA A 212 15.76 -4.67 -8.99
CA ALA A 212 16.87 -3.75 -9.20
C ALA A 212 18.23 -4.44 -9.07
N TYR A 213 19.28 -3.74 -9.45
CA TYR A 213 20.67 -4.20 -9.25
C TYR A 213 21.01 -4.40 -7.76
N VAL A 214 20.53 -3.49 -6.93
CA VAL A 214 20.50 -3.60 -5.48
C VAL A 214 19.16 -3.09 -5.02
N ASP A 215 18.49 -3.84 -4.16
CA ASP A 215 17.21 -3.44 -3.58
C ASP A 215 17.45 -2.50 -2.39
N PRO A 216 16.76 -1.35 -2.33
CA PRO A 216 16.75 -0.53 -1.12
C PRO A 216 15.90 -1.20 -0.03
N THR A 217 16.03 -0.72 1.20
CA THR A 217 15.09 -1.07 2.27
C THR A 217 13.84 -0.23 2.12
N PHE A 218 12.68 -0.88 1.96
CA PHE A 218 11.37 -0.25 1.91
C PHE A 218 10.75 -0.15 3.30
N SER A 219 10.02 0.93 3.56
CA SER A 219 9.21 1.14 4.76
C SER A 219 8.08 2.13 4.49
N GLU A 220 7.28 2.48 5.50
CA GLU A 220 6.16 3.44 5.41
C GLU A 220 5.23 3.11 4.24
N GLY A 221 4.70 1.90 4.18
CA GLY A 221 3.82 1.46 3.10
C GLY A 221 4.47 1.51 1.70
N ASN A 222 5.78 1.26 1.60
CA ASN A 222 6.58 1.36 0.38
C ASN A 222 6.71 2.78 -0.21
N LEU A 223 6.54 3.81 0.61
CA LEU A 223 6.75 5.21 0.22
C LEU A 223 8.12 5.74 0.65
N LYS A 224 8.82 5.02 1.53
CA LYS A 224 10.17 5.37 1.98
C LYS A 224 11.16 4.31 1.56
N ILE A 225 12.28 4.74 0.99
CA ILE A 225 13.42 3.90 0.68
C ILE A 225 14.67 4.41 1.36
N THR A 226 15.47 3.47 1.87
CA THR A 226 16.76 3.77 2.51
C THR A 226 17.83 2.83 1.97
N GLN A 227 19.01 3.40 1.72
CA GLN A 227 20.18 2.64 1.30
C GLN A 227 21.42 3.10 2.05
N SER A 228 22.25 2.16 2.52
CA SER A 228 23.38 2.47 3.40
C SER A 228 24.77 2.47 2.72
N SER A 229 24.91 1.96 1.50
CA SER A 229 26.26 1.83 0.92
C SER A 229 26.33 1.80 -0.60
N ALA A 230 25.51 1.02 -1.28
CA ALA A 230 25.56 0.87 -2.74
C ALA A 230 24.43 1.68 -3.39
N TRP A 231 24.53 1.91 -4.70
CA TRP A 231 23.41 2.46 -5.44
C TRP A 231 22.30 1.42 -5.57
N ALA A 232 21.10 1.81 -5.19
CA ALA A 232 19.90 1.00 -5.29
C ALA A 232 18.84 1.69 -6.13
N GLY A 233 18.04 0.94 -6.86
CA GLY A 233 16.96 1.45 -7.70
C GLY A 233 15.58 1.09 -7.18
N ALA A 234 14.60 1.95 -7.46
CA ALA A 234 13.19 1.67 -7.26
C ALA A 234 12.36 2.32 -8.36
N LYS A 235 11.23 1.69 -8.70
CA LYS A 235 10.19 2.26 -9.58
C LYS A 235 8.86 2.30 -8.85
N ALA A 236 7.98 3.21 -9.26
CA ALA A 236 6.63 3.23 -8.74
C ALA A 236 5.80 2.04 -9.27
N THR A 237 4.64 1.81 -8.65
CA THR A 237 3.69 0.77 -9.03
C THR A 237 2.82 1.17 -10.22
N MET A 238 2.74 2.46 -10.54
CA MET A 238 1.92 2.99 -11.63
C MET A 238 2.81 3.65 -12.67
N GLY A 239 2.56 3.35 -13.94
CA GLY A 239 3.21 3.96 -15.09
C GLY A 239 2.22 4.71 -15.96
N VAL A 240 2.71 5.71 -16.70
CA VAL A 240 1.90 6.61 -17.53
C VAL A 240 2.46 6.74 -18.95
N SER A 241 1.57 6.92 -19.91
CA SER A 241 1.91 7.15 -21.32
C SER A 241 1.28 8.42 -21.90
N THR A 242 0.35 9.01 -21.18
CA THR A 242 -0.39 10.24 -21.52
C THR A 242 -0.63 11.04 -20.26
N GLY A 243 -1.13 12.26 -20.34
CA GLY A 243 -1.56 13.07 -19.22
C GLY A 243 -0.42 13.84 -18.52
N LYS A 244 -0.81 14.56 -17.47
CA LYS A 244 0.08 15.43 -16.69
C LYS A 244 0.04 15.04 -15.22
N TRP A 245 1.20 14.69 -14.66
CA TRP A 245 1.31 14.04 -13.37
C TRP A 245 2.26 14.79 -12.44
N TYR A 246 1.97 14.78 -11.14
CA TYR A 246 2.78 15.42 -10.12
C TYR A 246 2.97 14.50 -8.90
N TRP A 247 4.17 14.54 -8.36
CA TRP A 247 4.51 13.92 -7.08
C TRP A 247 5.66 14.66 -6.41
N GLU A 248 5.86 14.39 -5.13
CA GLU A 248 6.94 14.99 -4.34
C GLU A 248 7.89 13.91 -3.82
N VAL A 249 9.13 14.31 -3.55
CA VAL A 249 10.16 13.46 -2.94
C VAL A 249 10.92 14.26 -1.91
N LYS A 250 10.82 13.90 -0.64
CA LYS A 250 11.68 14.45 0.40
C LYS A 250 12.98 13.65 0.45
N ILE A 251 14.10 14.36 0.39
CA ILE A 251 15.43 13.77 0.36
C ILE A 251 16.16 13.97 1.69
N SER A 252 16.98 12.98 2.09
CA SER A 252 17.84 13.14 3.27
C SER A 252 19.08 12.22 3.20
N GLY A 253 20.12 12.59 3.95
CA GLY A 253 21.37 11.85 4.00
C GLY A 253 22.44 12.41 3.08
N THR A 254 23.12 11.56 2.30
CA THR A 254 24.17 11.99 1.37
C THR A 254 23.54 12.58 0.11
N LEU A 255 23.52 13.91 0.01
CA LEU A 255 22.84 14.63 -1.07
C LEU A 255 23.36 14.30 -2.47
N ALA A 256 24.64 14.00 -2.61
CA ALA A 256 25.24 13.58 -3.88
C ALA A 256 24.70 12.24 -4.42
N ASP A 257 24.00 11.50 -3.59
CA ASP A 257 23.56 10.14 -3.90
C ASP A 257 22.01 10.07 -4.14
N HIS A 258 21.44 11.15 -4.69
CA HIS A 258 20.00 11.22 -5.03
C HIS A 258 19.78 11.44 -6.53
N HIS A 259 19.07 10.51 -7.15
CA HIS A 259 18.60 10.61 -8.53
C HIS A 259 17.10 10.35 -8.58
N HIS A 260 16.32 11.33 -9.00
CA HIS A 260 14.86 11.24 -9.06
C HIS A 260 14.31 11.71 -10.39
N GLY A 261 13.37 10.98 -10.96
CA GLY A 261 12.77 11.30 -12.25
C GLY A 261 11.86 10.20 -12.76
N VAL A 262 12.03 9.83 -14.02
CA VAL A 262 11.24 8.80 -14.69
C VAL A 262 12.10 7.82 -15.45
N GLN A 263 11.65 6.59 -15.56
CA GLN A 263 12.26 5.54 -16.34
C GLN A 263 11.21 4.72 -17.07
N GLN A 264 11.55 4.25 -18.24
CA GLN A 264 10.72 3.33 -19.01
C GLN A 264 10.44 2.04 -18.24
N GLU A 265 9.21 1.51 -18.37
CA GLU A 265 8.75 0.33 -17.62
C GLU A 265 9.64 -0.91 -17.80
N ASN A 266 10.10 -1.16 -19.03
CA ASN A 266 10.80 -2.38 -19.43
C ASN A 266 12.34 -2.29 -19.37
N VAL A 267 12.90 -1.27 -18.74
CA VAL A 267 14.35 -1.18 -18.53
C VAL A 267 14.76 -2.20 -17.48
N ASP A 268 15.70 -3.08 -17.85
CA ASP A 268 16.27 -4.09 -16.95
C ASP A 268 17.50 -3.52 -16.24
N GLU A 269 17.44 -3.46 -14.92
CA GLU A 269 18.51 -2.95 -14.06
C GLU A 269 19.23 -4.04 -13.26
N THR A 270 18.93 -5.31 -13.51
CA THR A 270 19.53 -6.41 -12.73
C THR A 270 21.04 -6.54 -12.88
N ALA A 271 21.59 -6.02 -13.97
CA ALA A 271 23.02 -6.15 -14.32
C ALA A 271 23.82 -4.84 -14.20
N GLN A 272 23.17 -3.70 -13.93
CA GLN A 272 23.83 -2.39 -13.97
C GLN A 272 23.34 -1.49 -12.84
N ASN A 273 24.23 -0.60 -12.39
CA ASN A 273 23.86 0.49 -11.51
C ASN A 273 22.76 1.33 -12.18
N PRO A 274 21.66 1.64 -11.49
CA PRO A 274 20.51 2.36 -12.05
C PRO A 274 20.84 3.65 -12.79
N GLN A 275 21.85 4.40 -12.32
CA GLN A 275 22.30 5.64 -12.97
C GLN A 275 23.00 5.45 -14.33
N ASN A 276 23.34 4.23 -14.70
CA ASN A 276 24.07 3.90 -15.92
C ASN A 276 23.23 3.11 -16.94
N THR A 277 21.95 2.91 -16.65
CA THR A 277 21.07 2.19 -17.57
C THR A 277 20.77 3.03 -18.80
N THR A 278 20.72 2.35 -19.95
CA THR A 278 20.28 2.91 -21.23
C THR A 278 18.82 2.53 -21.48
N GLY A 279 18.11 3.34 -22.18
CA GLY A 279 16.65 3.27 -22.35
C GLY A 279 16.05 4.48 -21.67
N THR A 280 14.89 4.96 -22.03
CA THR A 280 14.37 6.23 -21.54
C THR A 280 14.43 6.36 -20.02
N THR A 281 15.53 6.91 -19.53
CA THR A 281 15.73 7.27 -18.13
C THR A 281 16.11 8.73 -18.10
N VAL A 282 15.25 9.55 -17.49
CA VAL A 282 15.47 10.98 -17.30
C VAL A 282 15.30 11.32 -15.85
N PHE A 283 16.34 11.87 -15.24
CA PHE A 283 16.31 12.18 -13.83
C PHE A 283 17.18 13.41 -13.48
N PHE A 284 16.82 14.07 -12.40
CA PHE A 284 17.63 15.08 -11.75
C PHE A 284 18.70 14.40 -10.88
N ASN A 285 19.95 14.78 -11.08
CA ASN A 285 21.09 14.35 -10.31
C ASN A 285 21.47 15.42 -9.30
N SER A 286 21.32 15.16 -8.03
CA SER A 286 21.62 16.10 -6.95
C SER A 286 23.10 16.42 -6.79
N ASP A 287 24.02 15.54 -7.17
CA ASP A 287 25.46 15.75 -7.05
C ASP A 287 25.96 16.94 -7.91
N GLY A 288 25.51 16.99 -9.16
CA GLY A 288 25.91 18.05 -10.09
C GLY A 288 24.86 19.15 -10.29
N GLY A 289 23.67 19.01 -9.70
CA GLY A 289 22.55 19.87 -10.01
C GLY A 289 22.18 19.80 -11.49
N GLU A 290 22.21 18.65 -12.11
CA GLU A 290 22.07 18.45 -13.54
C GLU A 290 20.97 17.46 -13.90
N MET A 291 20.37 17.64 -15.07
CA MET A 291 19.53 16.61 -15.65
C MET A 291 20.39 15.54 -16.35
N LYS A 292 20.08 14.28 -16.13
CA LYS A 292 20.64 13.17 -16.88
C LYS A 292 19.59 12.52 -17.76
N SER A 293 20.01 12.14 -18.94
CA SER A 293 19.21 11.45 -19.92
C SER A 293 20.05 10.30 -20.47
N ASP A 294 19.59 9.05 -20.25
CA ASP A 294 20.30 7.84 -20.67
C ASP A 294 21.80 7.88 -20.30
N SER A 295 22.10 8.16 -19.04
CA SER A 295 23.45 8.33 -18.48
C SER A 295 24.27 9.54 -19.01
N THR A 296 23.69 10.36 -19.89
CA THR A 296 24.34 11.57 -20.39
C THR A 296 23.89 12.78 -19.60
N ALA A 297 24.82 13.44 -18.89
CA ALA A 297 24.55 14.66 -18.15
C ALA A 297 24.37 15.86 -19.09
N THR A 298 23.53 16.81 -18.68
CA THR A 298 23.49 18.14 -19.30
C THR A 298 24.67 18.97 -18.82
N THR A 299 25.00 20.03 -19.56
CA THR A 299 26.03 20.99 -19.12
C THR A 299 25.47 22.09 -18.21
N ALA A 300 24.16 22.15 -18.02
CA ALA A 300 23.49 23.14 -17.18
C ALA A 300 23.54 22.69 -15.72
N ASN A 301 23.91 23.61 -14.83
CA ASN A 301 23.79 23.45 -13.39
C ASN A 301 22.53 24.17 -12.94
N TYR A 302 21.58 23.42 -12.40
CA TYR A 302 20.28 23.91 -11.95
C TYR A 302 20.23 24.21 -10.44
N GLY A 303 21.35 24.06 -9.73
CA GLY A 303 21.45 24.28 -8.29
C GLY A 303 21.76 23.00 -7.51
N THR A 304 22.05 23.16 -6.23
CA THR A 304 22.28 22.07 -5.28
C THR A 304 21.10 21.99 -4.34
N LEU A 305 20.78 20.78 -3.91
CA LEU A 305 19.76 20.50 -2.92
C LEU A 305 20.35 20.51 -1.51
N ASP A 306 19.54 20.79 -0.52
CA ASP A 306 19.88 20.69 0.89
C ASP A 306 19.19 19.48 1.56
N ASP A 307 19.74 19.03 2.69
CA ASP A 307 19.16 17.93 3.48
C ASP A 307 17.78 18.32 4.01
N GLY A 308 16.79 17.54 3.69
CA GLY A 308 15.39 17.79 4.03
C GLY A 308 14.58 18.51 2.96
N ASP A 309 15.18 18.88 1.82
CA ASP A 309 14.46 19.48 0.70
C ASP A 309 13.40 18.55 0.14
N ILE A 310 12.33 19.17 -0.38
CA ILE A 310 11.23 18.47 -1.06
C ILE A 310 11.27 18.84 -2.54
N LEU A 311 11.64 17.85 -3.36
CA LEU A 311 11.56 17.95 -4.80
C LEU A 311 10.12 17.75 -5.25
N GLY A 312 9.57 18.71 -5.99
CA GLY A 312 8.38 18.50 -6.80
C GLY A 312 8.77 18.02 -8.20
N ILE A 313 8.11 17.00 -8.71
CA ILE A 313 8.33 16.47 -10.05
C ILE A 313 7.03 16.53 -10.82
N ALA A 314 7.00 17.34 -11.88
CA ALA A 314 5.86 17.46 -12.79
C ALA A 314 6.21 16.85 -14.15
N LEU A 315 5.46 15.84 -14.55
CA LEU A 315 5.63 15.10 -15.80
C LEU A 315 4.47 15.40 -16.74
N ASP A 316 4.76 15.96 -17.90
CA ASP A 316 3.79 16.21 -18.98
C ASP A 316 4.07 15.26 -20.15
N MET A 317 3.29 14.17 -20.24
CA MET A 317 3.42 13.19 -21.33
C MET A 317 2.80 13.64 -22.64
N ASP A 318 2.01 14.72 -22.61
CA ASP A 318 1.35 15.29 -23.81
C ASP A 318 2.19 16.37 -24.48
N ALA A 319 3.31 16.78 -23.85
CA ALA A 319 4.20 17.82 -24.36
C ALA A 319 5.35 17.25 -25.18
N GLY A 320 5.84 18.05 -26.13
CA GLY A 320 6.99 17.69 -26.99
C GLY A 320 6.72 16.47 -27.84
N SER A 321 7.79 15.72 -28.16
CA SER A 321 7.68 14.48 -28.95
C SER A 321 7.55 13.22 -28.10
N TYR A 322 7.97 13.28 -26.83
CA TYR A 322 8.07 12.12 -25.95
C TYR A 322 7.69 12.42 -24.49
N GLY A 323 7.18 13.60 -24.21
CA GLY A 323 6.93 14.13 -22.88
C GLY A 323 8.02 15.07 -22.37
N GLN A 324 7.70 15.81 -21.31
CA GLN A 324 8.59 16.75 -20.64
C GLN A 324 8.50 16.60 -19.14
N ILE A 325 9.61 16.89 -18.44
CA ILE A 325 9.69 16.88 -16.98
C ILE A 325 10.13 18.26 -16.47
N THR A 326 9.46 18.75 -15.43
CA THR A 326 9.83 19.94 -14.67
C THR A 326 10.17 19.53 -13.24
N ILE A 327 11.28 20.06 -12.72
CA ILE A 327 11.72 19.79 -11.35
C ILE A 327 11.60 21.07 -10.54
N PHE A 328 11.03 20.95 -9.36
CA PHE A 328 10.90 21.99 -8.36
C PHE A 328 11.78 21.65 -7.15
N ASP A 329 12.40 22.65 -6.59
CA ASP A 329 13.04 22.61 -5.28
C ASP A 329 12.23 23.49 -4.33
N ASN A 330 11.68 22.87 -3.27
CA ASN A 330 10.82 23.53 -2.29
C ASN A 330 9.76 24.45 -2.94
N GLY A 331 9.09 23.92 -3.97
CA GLY A 331 8.02 24.61 -4.72
C GLY A 331 8.49 25.61 -5.78
N SER A 332 9.80 25.85 -5.93
CA SER A 332 10.37 26.74 -6.94
C SER A 332 10.93 25.93 -8.12
N ALA A 333 10.49 26.22 -9.34
CA ALA A 333 11.00 25.49 -10.51
C ALA A 333 12.50 25.78 -10.73
N ILE A 334 13.31 24.71 -10.72
CA ILE A 334 14.75 24.76 -11.01
C ILE A 334 15.07 24.22 -12.41
N VAL A 335 14.29 23.25 -12.90
CA VAL A 335 14.33 22.77 -14.27
C VAL A 335 12.95 22.92 -14.86
N SER A 336 12.83 23.46 -16.07
CA SER A 336 11.54 23.60 -16.76
C SER A 336 11.56 22.89 -18.11
N ASP A 337 10.51 22.14 -18.39
CA ASP A 337 10.19 21.55 -19.68
C ASP A 337 11.35 20.75 -20.32
N PHE A 338 12.06 19.97 -19.50
CA PHE A 338 13.14 19.13 -19.98
C PHE A 338 12.57 17.92 -20.75
N ASN A 339 12.99 17.77 -22.01
CA ASN A 339 12.45 16.74 -22.89
C ASN A 339 12.89 15.33 -22.48
N LEU A 340 11.97 14.39 -22.51
CA LEU A 340 12.27 12.97 -22.53
C LEU A 340 12.88 12.57 -23.89
N VAL A 341 13.69 11.49 -23.92
CA VAL A 341 14.61 11.25 -25.03
C VAL A 341 14.22 10.15 -26.00
N SER A 342 13.19 9.37 -25.78
CA SER A 342 12.80 8.34 -26.73
C SER A 342 11.31 8.04 -26.73
N SER A 343 10.86 7.42 -27.80
CA SER A 343 9.50 7.03 -28.11
C SER A 343 8.96 5.92 -27.22
N SER A 344 9.24 5.94 -25.95
CA SER A 344 8.66 4.97 -25.09
C SER A 344 7.21 5.22 -24.80
N THR A 345 6.50 4.15 -24.71
CA THR A 345 5.08 4.14 -24.49
C THR A 345 4.71 4.42 -23.04
N THR A 346 5.40 3.84 -22.07
CA THR A 346 5.07 3.98 -20.64
C THR A 346 6.33 4.32 -19.85
N VAL A 347 6.25 5.34 -19.02
CA VAL A 347 7.28 5.69 -18.04
C VAL A 347 6.73 5.60 -16.63
N MET A 348 7.60 5.32 -15.68
CA MET A 348 7.28 5.19 -14.26
C MET A 348 8.13 6.16 -13.45
N PRO A 349 7.63 6.76 -12.39
CA PRO A 349 8.47 7.43 -11.40
C PRO A 349 9.60 6.51 -10.97
N PHE A 350 10.79 7.08 -10.89
CA PHE A 350 12.03 6.34 -10.69
C PHE A 350 12.90 6.99 -9.63
N ALA A 351 13.55 6.16 -8.83
CA ALA A 351 14.59 6.54 -7.89
C ALA A 351 15.87 5.74 -8.12
N SER A 352 17.02 6.39 -7.94
CA SER A 352 18.29 5.72 -7.68
C SER A 352 18.97 6.45 -6.54
N ILE A 353 19.20 5.75 -5.42
CA ILE A 353 19.77 6.33 -4.21
C ILE A 353 20.97 5.52 -3.72
N GLY A 354 21.93 6.19 -3.06
CA GLY A 354 23.07 5.57 -2.39
C GLY A 354 23.38 6.28 -1.08
N ASN A 355 23.59 5.53 0.00
CA ASN A 355 23.89 6.08 1.33
C ASN A 355 22.97 7.22 1.78
N SER A 356 21.69 7.09 1.48
CA SER A 356 20.69 8.13 1.66
C SER A 356 19.28 7.55 1.90
N THR A 357 18.33 8.44 2.14
CA THR A 357 16.91 8.12 2.29
C THR A 357 16.06 9.03 1.41
N ALA A 358 15.06 8.48 0.74
CA ALA A 358 14.05 9.23 -0.01
C ALA A 358 12.65 8.81 0.44
N GLU A 359 11.79 9.79 0.68
CA GLU A 359 10.39 9.61 1.06
C GLU A 359 9.51 10.18 -0.05
N TYR A 360 8.70 9.33 -0.67
CA TYR A 360 7.84 9.67 -1.79
C TYR A 360 6.44 10.06 -1.33
N ASN A 361 5.89 11.08 -1.97
CA ASN A 361 4.52 11.51 -1.80
C ASN A 361 3.85 11.56 -3.18
N PHE A 362 3.05 10.56 -3.49
CA PHE A 362 2.21 10.52 -4.70
C PHE A 362 0.81 11.13 -4.46
N GLY A 363 0.59 11.69 -3.29
CA GLY A 363 -0.67 12.22 -2.76
C GLY A 363 -0.98 11.70 -1.36
N ASN A 364 -0.11 10.83 -0.84
CA ASN A 364 -0.20 10.19 0.46
C ASN A 364 1.17 10.32 1.16
N PRO A 365 1.45 11.44 1.83
CA PRO A 365 2.78 11.71 2.40
C PRO A 365 3.05 10.85 3.64
N THR A 366 4.28 10.34 3.76
CA THR A 366 4.80 9.69 4.97
C THR A 366 5.60 10.63 5.86
N PHE A 367 5.87 11.83 5.39
CA PHE A 367 6.56 12.88 6.13
C PHE A 367 5.58 14.01 6.47
N SER A 368 5.87 14.72 7.56
CA SER A 368 5.05 15.85 7.99
C SER A 368 5.06 16.95 6.92
N ILE A 369 3.89 17.39 6.52
CA ILE A 369 3.66 18.54 5.64
C ILE A 369 3.00 19.66 6.42
N SER A 370 3.29 20.90 6.02
CA SER A 370 2.71 22.11 6.65
C SER A 370 1.48 22.61 5.89
N SER A 371 1.36 22.23 4.64
CA SER A 371 0.26 22.55 3.74
C SER A 371 -0.36 21.24 3.26
N SER A 372 -1.66 21.23 3.05
CA SER A 372 -2.34 20.08 2.46
C SER A 372 -2.92 20.51 1.12
N ASN A 373 -2.03 20.67 0.12
CA ASN A 373 -2.45 21.03 -1.23
C ASN A 373 -2.93 19.76 -1.96
N SER A 374 -4.08 19.85 -2.61
CA SER A 374 -4.58 18.80 -3.50
C SER A 374 -4.39 19.18 -4.97
N ASP A 375 -4.55 18.22 -5.86
CA ASP A 375 -4.66 18.48 -7.29
C ASP A 375 -6.00 19.15 -7.68
N ALA A 376 -6.21 19.40 -8.97
CA ALA A 376 -7.41 20.07 -9.46
C ALA A 376 -8.70 19.26 -9.23
N ASN A 377 -8.60 17.95 -9.01
CA ASN A 377 -9.72 17.05 -8.70
C ASN A 377 -9.95 16.89 -7.20
N GLY A 378 -9.13 17.55 -6.36
CA GLY A 378 -9.21 17.46 -4.91
C GLY A 378 -8.53 16.22 -4.34
N TYR A 379 -7.71 15.50 -5.12
CA TYR A 379 -7.00 14.32 -4.65
C TYR A 379 -5.58 14.62 -4.21
N GLY A 380 -5.13 13.83 -3.25
CA GLY A 380 -3.79 13.90 -2.69
C GLY A 380 -3.61 15.01 -1.66
N SER A 381 -2.49 14.94 -0.94
CA SER A 381 -2.06 15.90 0.06
C SER A 381 -0.57 16.18 -0.16
N PHE A 382 -0.23 17.39 -0.61
CA PHE A 382 1.12 17.79 -0.99
C PHE A 382 1.60 18.98 -0.15
N GLU A 383 2.91 19.06 0.10
CA GLU A 383 3.51 20.23 0.76
C GLU A 383 3.42 21.45 -0.14
N HIS A 384 3.70 21.31 -1.43
CA HIS A 384 3.69 22.41 -2.39
C HIS A 384 2.47 22.37 -3.31
N SER A 385 2.12 23.51 -3.87
CA SER A 385 1.00 23.60 -4.79
C SER A 385 1.24 22.77 -6.04
N VAL A 386 0.31 21.88 -6.36
CA VAL A 386 0.33 21.13 -7.62
C VAL A 386 0.21 22.09 -8.80
N PRO A 387 1.09 22.05 -9.81
CA PRO A 387 0.98 22.92 -10.97
C PRO A 387 -0.37 22.76 -11.69
N SER A 388 -0.88 23.85 -12.23
CA SER A 388 -2.21 23.85 -12.89
C SER A 388 -2.28 22.85 -14.03
N GLY A 389 -3.28 21.98 -14.00
CA GLY A 389 -3.51 20.93 -14.99
C GLY A 389 -2.68 19.68 -14.80
N TYR A 390 -1.93 19.57 -13.69
CA TYR A 390 -1.28 18.33 -13.27
C TYR A 390 -2.10 17.64 -12.18
N TYR A 391 -2.00 16.33 -12.13
CA TYR A 391 -2.79 15.47 -11.26
C TYR A 391 -1.91 14.54 -10.44
N SER A 392 -2.38 14.16 -9.27
CA SER A 392 -1.77 13.12 -8.45
C SER A 392 -1.82 11.76 -9.17
N LEU A 393 -0.79 10.96 -8.99
CA LEU A 393 -0.71 9.64 -9.60
C LEU A 393 -1.54 8.63 -8.80
N CYS A 394 -2.85 8.60 -9.09
CA CYS A 394 -3.83 7.73 -8.43
C CYS A 394 -4.79 7.11 -9.43
N THR A 395 -5.50 6.05 -9.02
CA THR A 395 -6.36 5.27 -9.90
C THR A 395 -7.51 6.07 -10.50
N LYS A 396 -8.10 7.02 -9.77
CA LYS A 396 -9.18 7.87 -10.30
C LYS A 396 -8.67 8.80 -11.41
N ASN A 397 -7.53 9.45 -11.20
CA ASN A 397 -6.95 10.32 -12.21
C ASN A 397 -6.44 9.53 -13.42
N LEU A 398 -5.87 8.33 -13.20
CA LEU A 398 -5.45 7.44 -14.28
C LEU A 398 -6.63 7.00 -15.15
N ALA A 399 -7.80 6.76 -14.57
CA ALA A 399 -9.00 6.40 -15.32
C ALA A 399 -9.52 7.54 -16.20
N GLU A 400 -9.21 8.80 -15.86
CA GLU A 400 -9.70 9.97 -16.58
C GLU A 400 -8.66 10.55 -17.55
N TYR A 401 -7.38 10.53 -17.20
CA TYR A 401 -6.29 11.23 -17.92
C TYR A 401 -5.15 10.30 -18.38
N GLY A 402 -5.14 9.04 -17.95
CA GLY A 402 -4.08 8.06 -18.20
C GLY A 402 -4.16 7.30 -19.51
#